data_668d966069657491e93ea10c5f0384b4
#
_entry.id   668d966069657491e93ea10c5f0384b4
#
_cell.length_a   1.000
_cell.length_b   1.000
_cell.length_c   1.000
_cell.angle_alpha   90.00
_cell.angle_beta   90.00
_cell.angle_gamma   90.00
#
_symmetry.space_group_name_H-M   'P 1'
#
loop_
_entity.id
_entity.type
_entity.pdbx_description
1 polymer ?
#
loop_
_entity_poly.entity_id
_entity_poly.type
_entity_poly.pdbx_seq_one_letter_code
_entity_poly.pdbx_strand_id
1 'polypeptide(L)'
;KNWNALGYEQAVLAGVYEEDSVNFPEGVIFYPVKYLSEELPFPIAGMSDEMPYKSTRYKDFTEEMFQAYRSAFQMVVRKAVEEFCPDLIVCHHLYLLTALVREWYPKKKVIGICHGSDLRQICKNPLQMEYIQKWIPQLDGIVALHDGQKKEIIRIFNCGEKLVHTVGVGYNQNLFYRKKTEEKPYRQLAFAGKVTEKKGIFSLLRALEMLSVKPENLVVKIAGGHGSREEYEEICRLARECRYPVIFLGSLQQEALAEVFRQSDVFALPSFFEGLPLVTMEAMACGCKVVCSQIPGMEEWLDEHVPGQQVEFVPLPEMTRVDEPKEEKLPEFEKKLAEAIEKKLEQQQEECPDLNGVSWEGISRTVLEMIT
;
A
#
# COMPACT_ATOMS: atom_id res chain seq x y z
N LYS A 1 -16.31 -1.05 -4.22
CA LYS A 1 -17.20 -2.01 -3.50
C LYS A 1 -17.90 -1.35 -2.32
N ASN A 2 -17.17 -0.67 -1.42
CA ASN A 2 -17.75 -0.14 -0.17
C ASN A 2 -18.74 0.99 -0.42
N TRP A 3 -18.47 1.93 -1.30
CA TRP A 3 -19.43 2.98 -1.65
C TRP A 3 -20.68 2.42 -2.34
N ASN A 4 -20.55 1.34 -3.14
CA ASN A 4 -21.70 0.64 -3.68
C ASN A 4 -22.55 0.02 -2.56
N ALA A 5 -21.91 -0.60 -1.56
CA ALA A 5 -22.62 -1.12 -0.37
C ALA A 5 -23.28 -0.01 0.47
N LEU A 6 -22.78 1.23 0.40
CA LEU A 6 -23.38 2.41 1.01
C LEU A 6 -24.48 3.06 0.16
N GLY A 7 -24.84 2.48 -0.98
CA GLY A 7 -25.92 2.94 -1.86
C GLY A 7 -25.52 4.01 -2.89
N TYR A 8 -24.20 4.25 -3.07
CA TYR A 8 -23.73 5.18 -4.11
C TYR A 8 -23.57 4.47 -5.45
N GLU A 9 -24.14 5.04 -6.50
CA GLU A 9 -23.86 4.63 -7.87
C GLU A 9 -22.42 4.93 -8.23
N GLN A 10 -21.78 4.06 -9.01
CA GLN A 10 -20.36 4.18 -9.34
C GLN A 10 -20.09 3.94 -10.81
N ALA A 11 -19.19 4.74 -11.35
CA ALA A 11 -18.51 4.49 -12.62
C ALA A 11 -17.01 4.43 -12.38
N VAL A 12 -16.32 3.54 -13.09
CA VAL A 12 -14.86 3.40 -13.03
C VAL A 12 -14.28 3.67 -14.40
N LEU A 13 -13.21 4.47 -14.45
CA LEU A 13 -12.42 4.72 -15.66
C LEU A 13 -10.99 4.30 -15.38
N ALA A 14 -10.44 3.44 -16.21
CA ALA A 14 -9.05 2.98 -16.08
C ALA A 14 -8.44 2.62 -17.44
N GLY A 15 -7.10 2.73 -17.51
CA GLY A 15 -6.32 2.18 -18.60
C GLY A 15 -6.26 0.66 -18.52
N VAL A 16 -6.46 -0.01 -19.66
CA VAL A 16 -6.46 -1.48 -19.77
C VAL A 16 -5.81 -1.92 -21.08
N TYR A 17 -5.40 -3.18 -21.13
CA TYR A 17 -5.13 -3.89 -22.37
C TYR A 17 -6.38 -4.59 -22.89
N GLU A 18 -6.39 -4.99 -24.15
CA GLU A 18 -7.53 -5.66 -24.79
C GLU A 18 -7.87 -7.00 -24.12
N GLU A 19 -6.85 -7.70 -23.62
CA GLU A 19 -6.97 -9.01 -22.97
C GLU A 19 -7.34 -8.93 -21.48
N ASP A 20 -7.35 -7.73 -20.89
CA ASP A 20 -7.65 -7.58 -19.46
C ASP A 20 -9.11 -7.91 -19.17
N SER A 21 -9.35 -8.84 -18.25
CA SER A 21 -10.66 -9.11 -17.69
C SER A 21 -10.83 -8.35 -16.37
N VAL A 22 -11.76 -7.40 -16.35
CA VAL A 22 -12.02 -6.59 -15.15
C VAL A 22 -13.41 -6.94 -14.61
N ASN A 23 -13.47 -7.40 -13.35
CA ASN A 23 -14.72 -7.73 -12.68
C ASN A 23 -15.06 -6.67 -11.63
N PHE A 24 -16.16 -5.95 -11.86
CA PHE A 24 -16.74 -5.02 -10.90
C PHE A 24 -18.00 -5.60 -10.25
N PRO A 25 -18.40 -5.10 -9.06
CA PRO A 25 -19.73 -5.38 -8.50
C PRO A 25 -20.84 -5.01 -9.48
N GLU A 26 -21.98 -5.67 -9.35
CA GLU A 26 -23.19 -5.35 -10.13
C GLU A 26 -23.54 -3.86 -9.99
N GLY A 27 -23.94 -3.23 -11.09
CA GLY A 27 -24.30 -1.82 -11.15
C GLY A 27 -23.15 -0.84 -11.33
N VAL A 28 -21.89 -1.29 -11.31
CA VAL A 28 -20.72 -0.42 -11.59
C VAL A 28 -20.50 -0.32 -13.09
N ILE A 29 -20.55 0.91 -13.64
CA ILE A 29 -20.30 1.16 -15.07
C ILE A 29 -18.79 1.29 -15.30
N PHE A 30 -18.26 0.64 -16.33
CA PHE A 30 -16.84 0.70 -16.65
C PHE A 30 -16.57 1.41 -17.99
N TYR A 31 -15.65 2.38 -17.95
CA TYR A 31 -15.17 3.14 -19.10
C TYR A 31 -13.69 2.83 -19.34
N PRO A 32 -13.36 1.85 -20.19
CA PRO A 32 -11.97 1.48 -20.47
C PRO A 32 -11.28 2.50 -21.39
N VAL A 33 -10.01 2.81 -21.08
CA VAL A 33 -9.08 3.48 -21.98
C VAL A 33 -8.08 2.43 -22.46
N LYS A 34 -8.20 2.02 -23.72
CA LYS A 34 -7.42 0.91 -24.28
C LYS A 34 -6.03 1.37 -24.70
N TYR A 35 -5.01 0.75 -24.11
CA TYR A 35 -3.61 0.89 -24.52
C TYR A 35 -3.24 -0.15 -25.60
N LEU A 36 -2.13 0.07 -26.30
CA LEU A 36 -1.71 -0.67 -27.49
C LEU A 36 -2.79 -0.63 -28.59
N SER A 37 -3.54 0.46 -28.64
CA SER A 37 -4.54 0.81 -29.64
C SER A 37 -3.99 1.82 -30.64
N GLU A 38 -4.81 2.21 -31.61
CA GLU A 38 -4.46 3.27 -32.56
C GLU A 38 -4.28 4.62 -31.83
N GLU A 39 -5.10 4.91 -30.81
CA GLU A 39 -5.06 6.15 -30.04
C GLU A 39 -3.91 6.17 -29.01
N LEU A 40 -3.56 5.02 -28.45
CA LEU A 40 -2.49 4.86 -27.44
C LEU A 40 -1.53 3.72 -27.83
N PRO A 41 -0.64 3.93 -28.84
CA PRO A 41 0.19 2.85 -29.41
C PRO A 41 1.38 2.43 -28.53
N PHE A 42 1.34 2.69 -27.25
CA PHE A 42 2.38 2.34 -26.29
C PHE A 42 1.77 1.62 -25.07
N PRO A 43 2.60 0.89 -24.28
CA PRO A 43 2.15 0.22 -23.07
C PRO A 43 1.59 1.19 -22.02
N ILE A 44 0.72 0.67 -21.15
CA ILE A 44 0.06 1.43 -20.07
C ILE A 44 1.08 2.23 -19.24
N ALA A 45 0.73 3.46 -18.90
CA ALA A 45 1.59 4.32 -18.09
C ALA A 45 1.68 3.79 -16.65
N GLY A 46 2.88 3.44 -16.23
CA GLY A 46 3.15 2.86 -14.90
C GLY A 46 3.55 3.92 -13.88
N MET A 47 2.94 3.89 -12.69
CA MET A 47 3.25 4.79 -11.57
C MET A 47 4.53 4.39 -10.79
N SER A 48 5.19 3.32 -11.20
CA SER A 48 6.49 2.87 -10.68
C SER A 48 7.44 2.57 -11.84
N ASP A 49 8.75 2.65 -11.57
CA ASP A 49 9.78 2.28 -12.55
C ASP A 49 9.75 0.78 -12.87
N GLU A 50 9.22 -0.04 -11.94
CA GLU A 50 9.00 -1.47 -12.10
C GLU A 50 7.55 -1.81 -11.80
N MET A 51 6.83 -2.27 -12.82
CA MET A 51 5.45 -2.77 -12.71
C MET A 51 5.44 -4.28 -12.96
N PRO A 52 4.48 -5.03 -12.39
CA PRO A 52 4.35 -6.48 -12.60
C PRO A 52 3.85 -6.84 -14.01
N TYR A 53 3.64 -5.85 -14.86
CA TYR A 53 3.20 -5.97 -16.25
C TYR A 53 4.02 -5.03 -17.14
N LYS A 54 4.00 -5.25 -18.45
CA LYS A 54 4.67 -4.37 -19.41
C LYS A 54 4.08 -2.96 -19.31
N SER A 55 4.90 -1.96 -19.02
CA SER A 55 4.45 -0.58 -18.83
C SER A 55 5.42 0.42 -19.45
N THR A 56 4.92 1.61 -19.72
CA THR A 56 5.71 2.78 -20.12
C THR A 56 5.98 3.61 -18.88
N ARG A 57 7.24 3.92 -18.58
CA ARG A 57 7.59 4.80 -17.47
C ARG A 57 7.35 6.25 -17.86
N TYR A 58 6.84 7.05 -16.94
CA TYR A 58 6.59 8.48 -17.23
C TYR A 58 7.86 9.25 -17.64
N LYS A 59 9.04 8.84 -17.17
CA LYS A 59 10.31 9.45 -17.63
C LYS A 59 10.65 9.21 -19.11
N ASP A 60 10.03 8.20 -19.72
CA ASP A 60 10.22 7.85 -21.12
C ASP A 60 9.10 8.44 -22.01
N PHE A 61 8.16 9.23 -21.45
CA PHE A 61 7.11 9.90 -22.20
C PHE A 61 7.72 10.98 -23.09
N THR A 62 7.37 10.93 -24.37
CA THR A 62 7.61 12.04 -25.33
C THR A 62 6.43 13.00 -25.31
N GLU A 63 6.58 14.16 -25.93
CA GLU A 63 5.47 15.10 -26.08
C GLU A 63 4.32 14.51 -26.91
N GLU A 64 4.62 13.73 -27.95
CA GLU A 64 3.62 13.02 -28.75
C GLU A 64 2.85 12.01 -27.92
N MET A 65 3.53 11.25 -27.06
CA MET A 65 2.88 10.31 -26.13
C MET A 65 1.99 11.04 -25.12
N PHE A 66 2.44 12.19 -24.62
CA PHE A 66 1.63 13.01 -23.74
C PHE A 66 0.36 13.53 -24.42
N GLN A 67 0.46 14.01 -25.66
CA GLN A 67 -0.70 14.49 -26.42
C GLN A 67 -1.68 13.35 -26.76
N ALA A 68 -1.18 12.18 -27.15
CA ALA A 68 -2.00 10.99 -27.34
C ALA A 68 -2.71 10.57 -26.05
N TYR A 69 -1.99 10.51 -24.92
CA TYR A 69 -2.54 10.24 -23.61
C TYR A 69 -3.65 11.23 -23.24
N ARG A 70 -3.37 12.54 -23.36
CA ARG A 70 -4.32 13.61 -23.08
C ARG A 70 -5.61 13.44 -23.89
N SER A 71 -5.47 13.22 -25.22
CA SER A 71 -6.61 13.12 -26.14
C SER A 71 -7.46 11.88 -25.86
N ALA A 72 -6.84 10.71 -25.70
CA ALA A 72 -7.54 9.46 -25.44
C ALA A 72 -8.30 9.51 -24.10
N PHE A 73 -7.64 9.96 -23.02
CA PHE A 73 -8.31 10.10 -21.74
C PHE A 73 -9.40 11.16 -21.75
N GLN A 74 -9.20 12.31 -22.43
CA GLN A 74 -10.21 13.35 -22.53
C GLN A 74 -11.49 12.85 -23.17
N MET A 75 -11.38 12.07 -24.25
CA MET A 75 -12.53 11.50 -24.96
C MET A 75 -13.34 10.57 -24.03
N VAL A 76 -12.69 9.67 -23.31
CA VAL A 76 -13.37 8.69 -22.45
C VAL A 76 -13.89 9.34 -21.16
N VAL A 77 -13.13 10.26 -20.55
CA VAL A 77 -13.59 11.01 -19.37
C VAL A 77 -14.79 11.86 -19.71
N ARG A 78 -14.80 12.53 -20.89
CA ARG A 78 -15.96 13.31 -21.34
C ARG A 78 -17.18 12.43 -21.51
N LYS A 79 -17.06 11.29 -22.18
CA LYS A 79 -18.13 10.31 -22.32
C LYS A 79 -18.67 9.87 -20.95
N ALA A 80 -17.78 9.50 -20.03
CA ALA A 80 -18.18 9.08 -18.70
C ALA A 80 -18.92 10.18 -17.92
N VAL A 81 -18.46 11.43 -18.00
CA VAL A 81 -19.11 12.56 -17.30
C VAL A 81 -20.46 12.91 -17.94
N GLU A 82 -20.60 12.84 -19.25
CA GLU A 82 -21.86 13.11 -19.96
C GLU A 82 -22.91 12.02 -19.72
N GLU A 83 -22.53 10.74 -19.72
CA GLU A 83 -23.46 9.62 -19.56
C GLU A 83 -23.80 9.34 -18.10
N PHE A 84 -22.81 9.38 -17.19
CA PHE A 84 -22.99 9.06 -15.79
C PHE A 84 -23.38 10.27 -14.93
N CYS A 85 -23.05 11.49 -15.35
CA CYS A 85 -23.33 12.74 -14.63
C CYS A 85 -22.86 12.76 -13.18
N PRO A 86 -21.58 12.46 -12.86
CA PRO A 86 -21.11 12.29 -11.48
C PRO A 86 -21.25 13.59 -10.67
N ASP A 87 -21.66 13.45 -9.40
CA ASP A 87 -21.61 14.53 -8.40
C ASP A 87 -20.18 14.74 -7.89
N LEU A 88 -19.39 13.65 -7.87
CA LEU A 88 -18.01 13.63 -7.41
C LEU A 88 -17.14 12.83 -8.35
N ILE A 89 -15.96 13.36 -8.68
CA ILE A 89 -14.90 12.66 -9.40
C ILE A 89 -13.75 12.37 -8.42
N VAL A 90 -13.39 11.11 -8.27
CA VAL A 90 -12.27 10.66 -7.44
C VAL A 90 -11.13 10.22 -8.36
N CYS A 91 -10.01 10.89 -8.25
CA CYS A 91 -8.81 10.57 -9.03
C CYS A 91 -7.76 9.90 -8.14
N HIS A 92 -7.24 8.77 -8.59
CA HIS A 92 -6.11 8.11 -7.94
C HIS A 92 -4.80 8.64 -8.50
N HIS A 93 -3.85 8.89 -7.62
CA HIS A 93 -2.55 9.53 -7.83
C HIS A 93 -2.63 11.04 -8.12
N LEU A 94 -1.85 11.81 -7.37
CA LEU A 94 -1.69 13.25 -7.58
C LEU A 94 -0.71 13.53 -8.72
N TYR A 95 -1.08 13.10 -9.91
CA TYR A 95 -0.20 13.16 -11.07
C TYR A 95 -0.96 13.64 -12.32
N LEU A 96 -0.47 13.29 -13.49
CA LEU A 96 -0.86 13.83 -14.77
C LEU A 96 -2.37 13.76 -15.03
N LEU A 97 -3.01 12.59 -14.90
CA LEU A 97 -4.44 12.44 -15.18
C LEU A 97 -5.31 13.28 -14.23
N THR A 98 -4.97 13.32 -12.95
CA THR A 98 -5.68 14.13 -11.96
C THR A 98 -5.62 15.62 -12.29
N ALA A 99 -4.45 16.11 -12.71
CA ALA A 99 -4.29 17.49 -13.17
C ALA A 99 -5.13 17.78 -14.42
N LEU A 100 -5.14 16.85 -15.39
CA LEU A 100 -5.96 16.95 -16.60
C LEU A 100 -7.46 16.96 -16.29
N VAL A 101 -7.93 16.09 -15.43
CA VAL A 101 -9.34 16.03 -15.01
C VAL A 101 -9.74 17.35 -14.35
N ARG A 102 -8.90 17.90 -13.46
CA ARG A 102 -9.17 19.21 -12.83
C ARG A 102 -9.24 20.33 -13.86
N GLU A 103 -8.35 20.34 -14.84
CA GLU A 103 -8.41 21.34 -15.93
C GLU A 103 -9.70 21.23 -16.72
N TRP A 104 -10.09 20.00 -17.12
CA TRP A 104 -11.28 19.79 -17.95
C TRP A 104 -12.59 20.09 -17.25
N TYR A 105 -12.63 19.87 -15.93
CA TYR A 105 -13.86 20.02 -15.12
C TYR A 105 -13.69 20.97 -13.93
N PRO A 106 -13.44 22.27 -14.19
CA PRO A 106 -13.18 23.24 -13.11
C PRO A 106 -14.39 23.51 -12.20
N LYS A 107 -15.59 23.12 -12.63
CA LYS A 107 -16.85 23.31 -11.87
C LYS A 107 -17.38 22.04 -11.22
N LYS A 108 -16.81 20.87 -11.54
CA LYS A 108 -17.16 19.60 -10.89
C LYS A 108 -16.35 19.45 -9.61
N LYS A 109 -16.91 18.75 -8.64
CA LYS A 109 -16.19 18.37 -7.42
C LYS A 109 -15.18 17.27 -7.77
N VAL A 110 -13.89 17.52 -7.59
CA VAL A 110 -12.80 16.61 -7.93
C VAL A 110 -11.86 16.49 -6.74
N ILE A 111 -11.67 15.28 -6.23
CA ILE A 111 -10.70 14.96 -5.19
C ILE A 111 -9.58 14.07 -5.70
N GLY A 112 -8.40 14.20 -5.11
CA GLY A 112 -7.24 13.37 -5.43
C GLY A 112 -6.84 12.49 -4.26
N ILE A 113 -6.52 11.22 -4.50
CA ILE A 113 -5.99 10.29 -3.50
C ILE A 113 -4.51 10.07 -3.78
N CYS A 114 -3.65 10.44 -2.81
CA CYS A 114 -2.22 10.20 -2.86
C CYS A 114 -1.88 8.76 -2.48
N HIS A 115 -1.00 8.10 -3.25
CA HIS A 115 -0.53 6.75 -2.98
C HIS A 115 0.96 6.67 -2.65
N GLY A 116 1.67 7.82 -2.59
CA GLY A 116 3.10 7.92 -2.30
C GLY A 116 4.00 7.66 -3.52
N SER A 117 3.63 6.74 -4.41
CA SER A 117 4.34 6.53 -5.68
C SER A 117 4.28 7.75 -6.60
N ASP A 118 3.18 8.48 -6.58
CA ASP A 118 2.94 9.75 -7.27
C ASP A 118 3.92 10.84 -6.81
N LEU A 119 4.10 11.04 -5.51
CA LEU A 119 5.07 12.00 -4.97
C LEU A 119 6.51 11.63 -5.37
N ARG A 120 6.82 10.33 -5.34
CA ARG A 120 8.12 9.83 -5.81
C ARG A 120 8.34 10.10 -7.30
N GLN A 121 7.32 9.88 -8.12
CA GLN A 121 7.39 10.15 -9.57
C GLN A 121 7.59 11.64 -9.84
N ILE A 122 6.84 12.52 -9.18
CA ILE A 122 6.95 13.96 -9.40
C ILE A 122 8.32 14.51 -8.98
N CYS A 123 8.93 13.96 -7.93
CA CYS A 123 10.28 14.35 -7.50
C CYS A 123 11.38 13.85 -8.43
N LYS A 124 11.18 12.71 -9.12
CA LYS A 124 12.18 12.10 -10.00
C LYS A 124 12.03 12.51 -11.47
N ASN A 125 10.84 12.89 -11.89
CA ASN A 125 10.50 13.11 -13.28
C ASN A 125 9.87 14.49 -13.49
N PRO A 126 10.56 15.41 -14.24
CA PRO A 126 10.05 16.75 -14.48
C PRO A 126 8.92 16.82 -15.52
N LEU A 127 8.48 15.68 -16.09
CA LEU A 127 7.42 15.67 -17.10
C LEU A 127 6.19 16.44 -16.63
N GLN A 128 5.85 17.51 -17.35
CA GLN A 128 4.69 18.35 -17.09
C GLN A 128 4.59 18.87 -15.63
N MET A 129 5.73 19.02 -14.94
CA MET A 129 5.79 19.40 -13.51
C MET A 129 5.03 20.72 -13.25
N GLU A 130 5.30 21.76 -14.02
CA GLU A 130 4.62 23.07 -13.86
C GLU A 130 3.11 22.96 -14.07
N TYR A 131 2.70 22.13 -15.03
CA TYR A 131 1.29 21.87 -15.29
C TYR A 131 0.62 21.13 -14.13
N ILE A 132 1.24 20.10 -13.61
CA ILE A 132 0.73 19.32 -12.47
C ILE A 132 0.65 20.21 -11.22
N GLN A 133 1.70 20.98 -10.93
CA GLN A 133 1.74 21.91 -9.79
C GLN A 133 0.71 23.06 -9.90
N LYS A 134 0.31 23.41 -11.12
CA LYS A 134 -0.76 24.41 -11.34
C LYS A 134 -2.13 23.85 -10.98
N TRP A 135 -2.43 22.60 -11.32
CA TRP A 135 -3.80 22.09 -11.26
C TRP A 135 -4.10 21.28 -10.01
N ILE A 136 -3.13 20.57 -9.43
CA ILE A 136 -3.36 19.79 -8.20
C ILE A 136 -3.81 20.67 -7.01
N PRO A 137 -3.25 21.87 -6.77
CA PRO A 137 -3.74 22.75 -5.70
C PRO A 137 -5.17 23.26 -5.89
N GLN A 138 -5.77 23.09 -7.05
CA GLN A 138 -7.13 23.51 -7.36
C GLN A 138 -8.19 22.40 -7.14
N LEU A 139 -7.78 21.23 -6.67
CA LEU A 139 -8.70 20.17 -6.27
C LEU A 139 -9.61 20.63 -5.12
N ASP A 140 -10.76 20.00 -4.97
CA ASP A 140 -11.69 20.26 -3.88
C ASP A 140 -11.29 19.56 -2.57
N GLY A 141 -10.39 18.56 -2.67
CA GLY A 141 -9.80 17.85 -1.54
C GLY A 141 -8.68 16.91 -1.99
N ILE A 142 -7.74 16.68 -1.10
CA ILE A 142 -6.65 15.72 -1.29
C ILE A 142 -6.62 14.78 -0.09
N VAL A 143 -6.61 13.48 -0.35
CA VAL A 143 -6.49 12.43 0.64
C VAL A 143 -5.03 12.01 0.76
N ALA A 144 -4.48 12.11 1.97
CA ALA A 144 -3.16 11.60 2.33
C ALA A 144 -3.28 10.36 3.24
N LEU A 145 -2.26 9.51 3.23
CA LEU A 145 -2.23 8.30 4.04
C LEU A 145 -1.84 8.57 5.51
N HIS A 146 -0.96 9.55 5.74
CA HIS A 146 -0.48 9.94 7.07
C HIS A 146 0.04 11.38 7.04
N ASP A 147 0.24 11.98 8.21
CA ASP A 147 0.64 13.39 8.34
C ASP A 147 1.99 13.74 7.71
N GLY A 148 2.94 12.80 7.72
CA GLY A 148 4.20 12.96 6.99
C GLY A 148 3.97 13.17 5.49
N GLN A 149 3.07 12.36 4.90
CA GLN A 149 2.70 12.50 3.49
C GLN A 149 1.92 13.80 3.24
N LYS A 150 1.00 14.19 4.15
CA LYS A 150 0.30 15.48 4.09
C LYS A 150 1.29 16.65 4.01
N LYS A 151 2.30 16.68 4.88
CA LYS A 151 3.36 17.71 4.87
C LYS A 151 4.12 17.72 3.54
N GLU A 152 4.42 16.56 2.99
CA GLU A 152 5.13 16.42 1.71
C GLU A 152 4.27 16.92 0.54
N ILE A 153 2.98 16.58 0.50
CA ILE A 153 2.01 17.08 -0.50
C ILE A 153 1.97 18.61 -0.47
N ILE A 154 1.79 19.20 0.72
CA ILE A 154 1.74 20.67 0.89
C ILE A 154 3.04 21.30 0.36
N ARG A 155 4.19 20.73 0.67
CA ARG A 155 5.50 21.23 0.22
C ARG A 155 5.68 21.13 -1.30
N ILE A 156 5.32 19.98 -1.91
CA ILE A 156 5.52 19.73 -3.35
C ILE A 156 4.59 20.60 -4.20
N PHE A 157 3.32 20.69 -3.80
CA PHE A 157 2.30 21.38 -4.59
C PHE A 157 2.06 22.82 -4.13
N ASN A 158 2.71 23.28 -3.06
CA ASN A 158 2.50 24.61 -2.47
C ASN A 158 1.01 24.92 -2.24
N CYS A 159 0.27 23.95 -1.68
CA CYS A 159 -1.16 24.06 -1.44
C CYS A 159 -1.48 24.32 0.04
N GLY A 160 -2.71 24.77 0.30
CA GLY A 160 -3.16 25.08 1.67
C GLY A 160 -3.36 23.80 2.50
N GLU A 161 -3.06 23.87 3.79
CA GLU A 161 -3.19 22.74 4.73
C GLU A 161 -4.62 22.18 4.79
N LYS A 162 -5.63 23.03 4.66
CA LYS A 162 -7.06 22.65 4.69
C LYS A 162 -7.48 21.82 3.48
N LEU A 163 -6.71 21.85 2.39
CA LEU A 163 -6.99 21.06 1.20
C LEU A 163 -6.63 19.59 1.40
N VAL A 164 -5.65 19.28 2.30
CA VAL A 164 -5.09 17.95 2.47
C VAL A 164 -5.56 17.33 3.77
N HIS A 165 -6.23 16.19 3.67
CA HIS A 165 -6.80 15.45 4.79
C HIS A 165 -6.08 14.11 4.96
N THR A 166 -5.64 13.83 6.17
CA THR A 166 -5.07 12.53 6.53
C THR A 166 -6.23 11.57 6.81
N VAL A 167 -6.35 10.51 6.01
CA VAL A 167 -7.45 9.53 6.13
C VAL A 167 -6.92 8.12 6.41
N GLY A 168 -5.70 7.85 6.02
CA GLY A 168 -5.10 6.53 6.17
C GLY A 168 -5.41 5.56 5.05
N VAL A 169 -5.29 4.28 5.35
CA VAL A 169 -5.61 3.16 4.48
C VAL A 169 -6.58 2.21 5.19
N GLY A 170 -7.44 1.55 4.42
CA GLY A 170 -8.39 0.60 4.98
C GLY A 170 -8.02 -0.86 4.71
N TYR A 171 -8.45 -1.75 5.57
CA TYR A 171 -8.39 -3.20 5.35
C TYR A 171 -9.79 -3.78 5.08
N ASN A 172 -9.84 -4.98 4.49
CA ASN A 172 -11.10 -5.65 4.21
C ASN A 172 -11.58 -6.44 5.44
N GLN A 173 -12.44 -5.82 6.25
CA GLN A 173 -12.98 -6.42 7.48
C GLN A 173 -13.83 -7.69 7.25
N ASN A 174 -14.31 -7.92 6.04
CA ASN A 174 -15.07 -9.13 5.71
C ASN A 174 -14.17 -10.35 5.46
N LEU A 175 -12.88 -10.12 5.22
CA LEU A 175 -11.87 -11.16 5.01
C LEU A 175 -10.93 -11.29 6.21
N PHE A 176 -10.42 -10.15 6.71
CA PHE A 176 -9.48 -10.11 7.80
C PHE A 176 -10.23 -9.84 9.11
N TYR A 177 -10.48 -10.88 9.86
CA TYR A 177 -11.12 -10.84 11.17
C TYR A 177 -10.65 -12.00 12.03
N ARG A 178 -10.67 -11.82 13.33
CA ARG A 178 -10.27 -12.85 14.29
C ARG A 178 -11.27 -14.00 14.27
N LYS A 179 -10.77 -15.22 14.17
CA LYS A 179 -11.53 -16.46 14.27
C LYS A 179 -10.86 -17.39 15.24
N LYS A 180 -11.63 -18.13 16.00
CA LYS A 180 -11.06 -19.16 16.86
C LYS A 180 -10.38 -20.23 15.99
N THR A 181 -9.10 -20.45 16.23
CA THR A 181 -8.30 -21.47 15.54
C THR A 181 -8.02 -22.64 16.49
N GLU A 182 -7.65 -23.77 15.92
CA GLU A 182 -7.19 -24.91 16.71
C GLU A 182 -5.86 -24.59 17.41
N GLU A 183 -5.70 -25.08 18.64
CA GLU A 183 -4.44 -24.96 19.35
C GLU A 183 -3.36 -25.75 18.65
N LYS A 184 -2.17 -25.18 18.52
CA LYS A 184 -1.01 -25.80 17.92
C LYS A 184 0.07 -26.04 18.99
N PRO A 185 0.86 -27.10 18.84
CA PRO A 185 1.98 -27.36 19.75
C PRO A 185 3.18 -26.42 19.53
N TYR A 186 3.11 -25.53 18.57
CA TYR A 186 4.15 -24.56 18.21
C TYR A 186 3.56 -23.18 17.96
N ARG A 187 4.38 -22.16 18.10
CA ARG A 187 4.06 -20.78 17.69
C ARG A 187 4.30 -20.60 16.19
N GLN A 188 3.57 -19.69 15.58
CA GLN A 188 3.74 -19.35 14.18
C GLN A 188 4.04 -17.86 14.03
N LEU A 189 5.14 -17.54 13.36
CA LEU A 189 5.48 -16.21 12.92
C LEU A 189 5.16 -16.07 11.43
N ALA A 190 4.46 -15.00 11.05
CA ALA A 190 4.19 -14.67 9.66
C ALA A 190 4.93 -13.42 9.21
N PHE A 191 5.34 -13.43 7.96
CA PHE A 191 5.72 -12.26 7.18
C PHE A 191 4.85 -12.22 5.91
N ALA A 192 4.42 -11.04 5.49
CA ALA A 192 3.73 -10.87 4.22
C ALA A 192 4.17 -9.58 3.52
N GLY A 193 4.62 -9.72 2.28
CA GLY A 193 5.14 -8.63 1.46
C GLY A 193 6.05 -9.15 0.35
N LYS A 194 6.55 -8.27 -0.50
CA LYS A 194 7.53 -8.65 -1.51
C LYS A 194 8.79 -9.18 -0.81
N VAL A 195 9.23 -10.36 -1.19
CA VAL A 195 10.41 -11.03 -0.59
C VAL A 195 11.67 -10.39 -1.16
N THR A 196 12.14 -9.32 -0.52
CA THR A 196 13.29 -8.49 -0.94
C THR A 196 14.00 -7.91 0.27
N GLU A 197 15.24 -7.47 0.09
CA GLU A 197 16.06 -6.79 1.09
C GLU A 197 15.34 -5.55 1.66
N LYS A 198 14.72 -4.74 0.80
CA LYS A 198 13.98 -3.52 1.20
C LYS A 198 12.82 -3.79 2.15
N LYS A 199 12.29 -5.00 2.15
CA LYS A 199 11.27 -5.48 3.10
C LYS A 199 11.87 -6.14 4.34
N GLY A 200 13.18 -6.05 4.50
CA GLY A 200 13.91 -6.51 5.69
C GLY A 200 13.96 -8.01 5.86
N ILE A 201 13.77 -8.80 4.78
CA ILE A 201 13.69 -10.26 4.90
C ILE A 201 15.03 -10.87 5.34
N PHE A 202 16.17 -10.31 4.92
CA PHE A 202 17.48 -10.73 5.39
C PHE A 202 17.65 -10.48 6.89
N SER A 203 17.26 -9.29 7.35
CA SER A 203 17.29 -8.94 8.77
C SER A 203 16.34 -9.79 9.59
N LEU A 204 15.15 -10.16 9.05
CA LEU A 204 14.27 -11.10 9.72
C LEU A 204 14.94 -12.46 9.92
N LEU A 205 15.51 -13.05 8.85
CA LEU A 205 16.16 -14.35 8.94
C LEU A 205 17.36 -14.36 9.90
N ARG A 206 18.14 -13.28 9.95
CA ARG A 206 19.25 -13.14 10.91
C ARG A 206 18.74 -12.93 12.34
N ALA A 207 17.68 -12.16 12.53
CA ALA A 207 17.06 -11.96 13.84
C ALA A 207 16.51 -13.29 14.41
N LEU A 208 15.98 -14.17 13.57
CA LEU A 208 15.51 -15.49 13.99
C LEU A 208 16.61 -16.33 14.68
N GLU A 209 17.85 -16.24 14.22
CA GLU A 209 18.99 -16.97 14.81
C GLU A 209 19.34 -16.49 16.23
N MET A 210 18.87 -15.30 16.64
CA MET A 210 19.11 -14.70 17.96
C MET A 210 18.03 -15.05 18.98
N LEU A 211 16.89 -15.63 18.55
CA LEU A 211 15.79 -15.98 19.46
C LEU A 211 16.19 -17.11 20.43
N SER A 212 15.67 -17.08 21.67
CA SER A 212 15.87 -18.16 22.64
C SER A 212 14.86 -19.31 22.51
N VAL A 213 13.82 -19.13 21.69
CA VAL A 213 12.77 -20.13 21.45
C VAL A 213 13.37 -21.41 20.84
N LYS A 214 12.93 -22.57 21.34
CA LYS A 214 13.40 -23.84 20.80
C LYS A 214 12.92 -24.05 19.34
N PRO A 215 13.74 -24.64 18.45
CA PRO A 215 13.39 -24.80 17.04
C PRO A 215 12.06 -25.51 16.79
N GLU A 216 11.74 -26.52 17.57
CA GLU A 216 10.49 -27.29 17.47
C GLU A 216 9.23 -26.48 17.85
N ASN A 217 9.41 -25.36 18.54
CA ASN A 217 8.31 -24.52 19.05
C ASN A 217 7.99 -23.32 18.18
N LEU A 218 8.66 -23.13 17.04
CA LEU A 218 8.41 -22.00 16.14
C LEU A 218 8.46 -22.42 14.67
N VAL A 219 7.46 -22.00 13.91
CA VAL A 219 7.43 -22.13 12.43
C VAL A 219 7.27 -20.74 11.83
N VAL A 220 8.03 -20.45 10.78
CA VAL A 220 8.01 -19.17 10.08
C VAL A 220 7.36 -19.33 8.72
N LYS A 221 6.32 -18.53 8.43
CA LYS A 221 5.64 -18.50 7.14
C LYS A 221 5.88 -17.18 6.44
N ILE A 222 6.38 -17.25 5.21
CA ILE A 222 6.70 -16.08 4.37
C ILE A 222 5.76 -16.07 3.17
N ALA A 223 4.84 -15.11 3.11
CA ALA A 223 3.92 -14.90 2.00
C ALA A 223 4.35 -13.72 1.15
N GLY A 224 4.40 -13.90 -0.16
CA GLY A 224 4.68 -12.84 -1.12
C GLY A 224 5.46 -13.31 -2.33
N GLY A 225 5.40 -12.51 -3.40
CA GLY A 225 6.24 -12.67 -4.57
C GLY A 225 7.66 -12.17 -4.31
N HIS A 226 8.58 -12.57 -5.17
CA HIS A 226 9.99 -12.16 -5.07
C HIS A 226 10.35 -11.03 -6.04
N GLY A 227 11.49 -10.39 -5.79
CA GLY A 227 12.16 -9.43 -6.66
C GLY A 227 13.02 -10.11 -7.74
N SER A 228 14.31 -9.74 -7.78
CA SER A 228 15.26 -10.41 -8.67
C SER A 228 15.43 -11.89 -8.29
N ARG A 229 15.81 -12.71 -9.26
CA ARG A 229 16.01 -14.12 -9.05
C ARG A 229 17.23 -14.38 -8.15
N GLU A 230 18.28 -13.63 -8.35
CA GLU A 230 19.53 -13.74 -7.60
C GLU A 230 19.31 -13.45 -6.11
N GLU A 231 18.61 -12.35 -5.81
CA GLU A 231 18.25 -11.98 -4.44
C GLU A 231 17.39 -13.05 -3.78
N TYR A 232 16.41 -13.57 -4.50
CA TYR A 232 15.52 -14.61 -3.98
C TYR A 232 16.26 -15.93 -3.70
N GLU A 233 17.18 -16.34 -4.58
CA GLU A 233 18.01 -17.53 -4.38
C GLU A 233 18.88 -17.42 -3.13
N GLU A 234 19.44 -16.23 -2.86
CA GLU A 234 20.20 -15.94 -1.64
C GLU A 234 19.32 -15.99 -0.38
N ILE A 235 18.12 -15.37 -0.42
CA ILE A 235 17.15 -15.46 0.67
C ILE A 235 16.77 -16.90 0.96
N CYS A 236 16.50 -17.70 -0.07
CA CYS A 236 16.17 -19.12 0.07
C CYS A 236 17.34 -19.93 0.64
N ARG A 237 18.60 -19.57 0.33
CA ARG A 237 19.78 -20.19 0.91
C ARG A 237 19.84 -19.92 2.41
N LEU A 238 19.71 -18.67 2.81
CA LEU A 238 19.72 -18.26 4.22
C LEU A 238 18.59 -18.94 5.01
N ALA A 239 17.39 -19.01 4.41
CA ALA A 239 16.25 -19.65 5.03
C ALA A 239 16.42 -21.17 5.26
N ARG A 240 17.15 -21.84 4.37
CA ARG A 240 17.49 -23.27 4.56
C ARG A 240 18.52 -23.51 5.67
N GLU A 241 19.36 -22.52 5.94
CA GLU A 241 20.35 -22.55 7.02
C GLU A 241 19.73 -22.13 8.37
N CYS A 242 18.54 -21.53 8.35
CA CYS A 242 17.85 -21.06 9.55
C CYS A 242 17.50 -22.24 10.48
N ARG A 243 17.71 -22.06 11.79
CA ARG A 243 17.40 -23.06 12.81
C ARG A 243 15.91 -23.38 12.93
N TYR A 244 15.02 -22.50 12.43
CA TYR A 244 13.58 -22.72 12.41
C TYR A 244 13.09 -23.15 11.05
N PRO A 245 12.01 -23.96 10.96
CA PRO A 245 11.34 -24.23 9.69
C PRO A 245 10.82 -22.93 9.07
N VAL A 246 11.35 -22.55 7.90
CA VAL A 246 10.92 -21.40 7.10
C VAL A 246 10.19 -21.89 5.86
N ILE A 247 8.93 -21.50 5.70
CA ILE A 247 8.05 -21.96 4.64
C ILE A 247 7.66 -20.77 3.76
N PHE A 248 8.11 -20.77 2.50
CA PHE A 248 7.69 -19.80 1.49
C PHE A 248 6.38 -20.24 0.86
N LEU A 249 5.38 -19.37 0.94
CA LEU A 249 4.02 -19.61 0.44
C LEU A 249 3.78 -19.03 -0.96
N GLY A 250 4.74 -18.24 -1.49
CA GLY A 250 4.56 -17.48 -2.71
C GLY A 250 3.51 -16.37 -2.56
N SER A 251 3.06 -15.81 -3.68
CA SER A 251 1.98 -14.82 -3.70
C SER A 251 0.64 -15.49 -3.37
N LEU A 252 -0.07 -14.97 -2.37
CA LEU A 252 -1.36 -15.48 -1.93
C LEU A 252 -2.48 -14.52 -2.31
N GLN A 253 -3.67 -15.06 -2.57
CA GLN A 253 -4.91 -14.30 -2.59
C GLN A 253 -5.28 -13.88 -1.16
N GLN A 254 -6.09 -12.82 -1.01
CA GLN A 254 -6.41 -12.23 0.30
C GLN A 254 -7.05 -13.24 1.27
N GLU A 255 -7.88 -14.14 0.77
CA GLU A 255 -8.54 -15.18 1.57
C GLU A 255 -7.52 -16.15 2.20
N ALA A 256 -6.55 -16.59 1.40
CA ALA A 256 -5.48 -17.47 1.85
C ALA A 256 -4.52 -16.75 2.82
N LEU A 257 -4.23 -15.47 2.57
CA LEU A 257 -3.41 -14.65 3.46
C LEU A 257 -4.10 -14.45 4.82
N ALA A 258 -5.41 -14.17 4.82
CA ALA A 258 -6.19 -14.05 6.05
C ALA A 258 -6.14 -15.34 6.89
N GLU A 259 -6.14 -16.52 6.25
CA GLU A 259 -6.01 -17.79 6.95
C GLU A 259 -4.60 -17.98 7.55
N VAL A 260 -3.55 -17.55 6.83
CA VAL A 260 -2.19 -17.54 7.38
C VAL A 260 -2.11 -16.67 8.62
N PHE A 261 -2.70 -15.46 8.59
CA PHE A 261 -2.70 -14.55 9.75
C PHE A 261 -3.51 -15.10 10.92
N ARG A 262 -4.71 -15.66 10.70
CA ARG A 262 -5.51 -16.29 11.77
C ARG A 262 -4.76 -17.39 12.49
N GLN A 263 -3.88 -18.06 11.78
CA GLN A 263 -3.04 -19.13 12.33
C GLN A 263 -1.74 -18.61 12.96
N SER A 264 -1.41 -17.34 12.84
CA SER A 264 -0.14 -16.79 13.29
C SER A 264 -0.27 -16.11 14.67
N ASP A 265 0.70 -16.36 15.52
CA ASP A 265 0.80 -15.72 16.85
C ASP A 265 1.41 -14.32 16.72
N VAL A 266 2.41 -14.17 15.83
CA VAL A 266 3.14 -12.93 15.59
C VAL A 266 3.21 -12.68 14.08
N PHE A 267 3.00 -11.44 13.71
CA PHE A 267 3.31 -10.92 12.37
C PHE A 267 4.50 -9.98 12.47
N ALA A 268 5.53 -10.18 11.65
CA ALA A 268 6.72 -9.34 11.61
C ALA A 268 6.87 -8.66 10.24
N LEU A 269 7.02 -7.33 10.23
CA LEU A 269 7.25 -6.52 9.03
C LEU A 269 8.46 -5.58 9.25
N PRO A 270 9.70 -6.06 9.11
CA PRO A 270 10.91 -5.27 9.32
C PRO A 270 11.31 -4.46 8.09
N SER A 271 10.36 -3.89 7.37
CA SER A 271 10.59 -3.11 6.15
C SER A 271 11.38 -1.84 6.45
N PHE A 272 12.29 -1.47 5.55
CA PHE A 272 13.04 -0.22 5.65
C PHE A 272 12.30 0.98 5.09
N PHE A 273 11.28 0.74 4.28
CA PHE A 273 10.41 1.78 3.73
C PHE A 273 9.02 1.23 3.42
N GLU A 274 8.01 1.95 3.90
CA GLU A 274 6.59 1.76 3.58
C GLU A 274 5.90 3.13 3.49
N GLY A 275 4.72 3.16 2.86
CA GLY A 275 3.77 4.24 3.10
C GLY A 275 3.05 3.99 4.43
N LEU A 276 1.85 3.43 4.35
CA LEU A 276 1.16 2.85 5.50
C LEU A 276 0.83 1.40 5.13
N PRO A 277 1.51 0.41 5.74
CA PRO A 277 1.40 -0.98 5.30
C PRO A 277 0.07 -1.61 5.72
N LEU A 278 -0.86 -1.78 4.76
CA LEU A 278 -2.16 -2.43 4.94
C LEU A 278 -2.06 -3.77 5.68
N VAL A 279 -1.04 -4.53 5.34
CA VAL A 279 -0.81 -5.87 5.88
C VAL A 279 -0.69 -5.90 7.40
N THR A 280 -0.28 -4.77 8.02
CA THR A 280 -0.21 -4.63 9.47
C THR A 280 -1.61 -4.60 10.10
N MET A 281 -2.54 -3.82 9.52
CA MET A 281 -3.93 -3.80 9.97
C MET A 281 -4.63 -5.13 9.71
N GLU A 282 -4.37 -5.76 8.57
CA GLU A 282 -4.89 -7.07 8.21
C GLU A 282 -4.45 -8.16 9.20
N ALA A 283 -3.17 -8.13 9.62
CA ALA A 283 -2.64 -9.06 10.62
C ALA A 283 -3.25 -8.80 12.00
N MET A 284 -3.33 -7.53 12.45
CA MET A 284 -3.99 -7.17 13.73
C MET A 284 -5.46 -7.60 13.74
N ALA A 285 -6.20 -7.37 12.66
CA ALA A 285 -7.60 -7.77 12.54
C ALA A 285 -7.81 -9.28 12.65
N CYS A 286 -6.83 -10.07 12.21
CA CYS A 286 -6.83 -11.52 12.36
C CYS A 286 -6.39 -12.00 13.76
N GLY A 287 -5.89 -11.10 14.61
CA GLY A 287 -5.47 -11.39 15.98
C GLY A 287 -3.97 -11.67 16.14
N CYS A 288 -3.15 -11.36 15.13
CA CYS A 288 -1.70 -11.41 15.29
C CYS A 288 -1.20 -10.29 16.20
N LYS A 289 -0.25 -10.59 17.06
CA LYS A 289 0.60 -9.59 17.69
C LYS A 289 1.59 -9.09 16.63
N VAL A 290 1.81 -7.78 16.57
CA VAL A 290 2.56 -7.18 15.46
C VAL A 290 3.90 -6.63 15.94
N VAL A 291 4.95 -6.93 15.16
CA VAL A 291 6.28 -6.34 15.25
C VAL A 291 6.58 -5.69 13.90
N CYS A 292 6.90 -4.41 13.88
CA CYS A 292 7.29 -3.75 12.64
C CYS A 292 8.36 -2.69 12.86
N SER A 293 9.06 -2.33 11.81
CA SER A 293 9.97 -1.18 11.84
C SER A 293 9.19 0.10 12.15
N GLN A 294 9.79 1.00 12.90
CA GLN A 294 9.26 2.33 13.20
C GLN A 294 9.29 3.22 11.93
N ILE A 295 8.37 2.92 11.01
CA ILE A 295 8.20 3.67 9.78
C ILE A 295 7.69 5.07 10.11
N PRO A 296 8.26 6.15 9.53
CA PRO A 296 7.82 7.51 9.81
C PRO A 296 6.31 7.73 9.59
N GLY A 297 5.62 8.23 10.61
CA GLY A 297 4.19 8.55 10.58
C GLY A 297 3.26 7.35 10.82
N MET A 298 3.77 6.12 10.93
CA MET A 298 2.93 4.94 11.17
C MET A 298 2.48 4.82 12.63
N GLU A 299 3.40 5.03 13.57
CA GLU A 299 3.11 4.93 15.00
C GLU A 299 2.10 6.01 15.40
N GLU A 300 2.36 7.26 15.03
CA GLU A 300 1.47 8.37 15.31
C GLU A 300 0.09 8.19 14.70
N TRP A 301 0.05 7.66 13.47
CA TRP A 301 -1.22 7.38 12.80
C TRP A 301 -2.00 6.25 13.50
N LEU A 302 -1.32 5.19 13.91
CA LEU A 302 -1.97 4.09 14.64
C LEU A 302 -2.47 4.54 16.01
N ASP A 303 -1.70 5.34 16.75
CA ASP A 303 -2.11 5.88 18.06
C ASP A 303 -3.37 6.76 17.94
N GLU A 304 -3.51 7.51 16.85
CA GLU A 304 -4.67 8.37 16.60
C GLU A 304 -5.91 7.58 16.15
N HIS A 305 -5.74 6.58 15.27
CA HIS A 305 -6.86 5.93 14.58
C HIS A 305 -7.18 4.53 15.09
N VAL A 306 -6.30 3.93 15.86
CA VAL A 306 -6.45 2.58 16.45
C VAL A 306 -6.13 2.63 17.95
N PRO A 307 -6.99 3.23 18.77
CA PRO A 307 -6.76 3.35 20.20
C PRO A 307 -6.51 1.98 20.84
N GLY A 308 -5.44 1.90 21.66
CA GLY A 308 -5.04 0.65 22.31
C GLY A 308 -4.32 -0.33 21.37
N GLN A 309 -3.81 0.16 20.22
CA GLN A 309 -2.92 -0.62 19.38
C GLN A 309 -1.71 -1.13 20.21
N GLN A 310 -1.21 -2.29 19.86
CA GLN A 310 -0.16 -2.98 20.61
C GLN A 310 0.99 -3.41 19.69
N VAL A 311 1.27 -2.60 18.69
CA VAL A 311 2.39 -2.84 17.78
C VAL A 311 3.70 -2.61 18.51
N GLU A 312 4.62 -3.55 18.40
CA GLU A 312 5.99 -3.38 18.88
C GLU A 312 6.83 -2.77 17.76
N PHE A 313 7.21 -1.51 17.94
CA PHE A 313 8.00 -0.78 16.97
C PHE A 313 9.49 -0.97 17.19
N VAL A 314 10.20 -1.34 16.13
CA VAL A 314 11.66 -1.47 16.13
C VAL A 314 12.24 -0.25 15.44
N PRO A 315 13.06 0.58 16.12
CA PRO A 315 13.68 1.75 15.51
C PRO A 315 14.45 1.39 14.25
N LEU A 316 14.24 2.15 13.16
CA LEU A 316 15.00 1.96 11.92
C LEU A 316 16.50 2.15 12.16
N PRO A 317 17.36 1.39 11.47
CA PRO A 317 18.80 1.66 11.46
C PRO A 317 19.08 3.01 10.79
N GLU A 318 20.28 3.54 10.97
CA GLU A 318 20.70 4.72 10.21
C GLU A 318 20.68 4.41 8.71
N MET A 319 20.02 5.29 7.94
CA MET A 319 19.77 5.09 6.51
C MET A 319 20.80 5.82 5.66
N THR A 320 21.26 5.20 4.59
CA THR A 320 22.08 5.86 3.54
C THR A 320 21.17 6.59 2.55
N ARG A 321 20.04 5.97 2.20
CA ARG A 321 18.95 6.52 1.37
C ARG A 321 17.62 6.17 2.00
N VAL A 322 16.53 6.62 1.40
CA VAL A 322 15.16 6.45 1.93
C VAL A 322 14.82 4.98 2.26
N ASP A 323 15.35 4.04 1.50
CA ASP A 323 15.04 2.61 1.60
C ASP A 323 16.31 1.71 1.66
N GLU A 324 17.47 2.31 1.94
CA GLU A 324 18.78 1.64 2.00
C GLU A 324 19.43 1.89 3.37
N PRO A 325 19.44 0.92 4.28
CA PRO A 325 20.11 1.04 5.57
C PRO A 325 21.64 1.00 5.41
N LYS A 326 22.36 1.58 6.37
CA LYS A 326 23.81 1.36 6.51
C LYS A 326 24.05 -0.06 6.99
N GLU A 327 24.84 -0.84 6.24
CA GLU A 327 25.11 -2.25 6.55
C GLU A 327 25.69 -2.45 7.95
N GLU A 328 26.60 -1.57 8.40
CA GLU A 328 27.21 -1.63 9.72
C GLU A 328 26.22 -1.40 10.87
N LYS A 329 25.00 -0.92 10.59
CA LYS A 329 23.92 -0.70 11.57
C LYS A 329 22.89 -1.82 11.61
N LEU A 330 22.91 -2.73 10.64
CA LEU A 330 22.00 -3.86 10.58
C LEU A 330 22.09 -4.80 11.79
N PRO A 331 23.26 -5.17 12.32
CA PRO A 331 23.35 -6.07 13.46
C PRO A 331 22.63 -5.56 14.72
N GLU A 332 22.65 -4.25 14.98
CA GLU A 332 21.91 -3.64 16.09
C GLU A 332 20.39 -3.68 15.85
N PHE A 333 19.97 -3.39 14.64
CA PHE A 333 18.56 -3.49 14.23
C PHE A 333 18.04 -4.92 14.34
N GLU A 334 18.78 -5.90 13.84
CA GLU A 334 18.47 -7.33 13.86
C GLU A 334 18.32 -7.85 15.31
N LYS A 335 19.19 -7.38 16.20
CA LYS A 335 19.10 -7.69 17.64
C LYS A 335 17.81 -7.15 18.25
N LYS A 336 17.49 -5.86 18.01
CA LYS A 336 16.24 -5.25 18.51
C LYS A 336 15.01 -5.91 17.91
N LEU A 337 15.06 -6.33 16.64
CA LEU A 337 13.99 -7.07 15.99
C LEU A 337 13.78 -8.43 16.65
N ALA A 338 14.86 -9.15 16.97
CA ALA A 338 14.79 -10.41 17.70
C ALA A 338 14.15 -10.23 19.09
N GLU A 339 14.61 -9.24 19.86
CA GLU A 339 14.05 -8.92 21.19
C GLU A 339 12.55 -8.59 21.12
N ALA A 340 12.12 -7.81 20.11
CA ALA A 340 10.72 -7.47 19.88
C ALA A 340 9.87 -8.70 19.51
N ILE A 341 10.37 -9.56 18.63
CA ILE A 341 9.70 -10.81 18.25
C ILE A 341 9.55 -11.73 19.48
N GLU A 342 10.61 -11.92 20.26
CA GLU A 342 10.62 -12.77 21.44
C GLU A 342 9.62 -12.28 22.47
N LYS A 343 9.62 -10.97 22.78
CA LYS A 343 8.66 -10.32 23.66
C LYS A 343 7.21 -10.62 23.24
N LYS A 344 6.91 -10.50 21.92
CA LYS A 344 5.57 -10.77 21.39
C LYS A 344 5.20 -12.26 21.37
N LEU A 345 6.15 -13.15 21.22
CA LEU A 345 5.93 -14.61 21.32
C LEU A 345 5.60 -15.04 22.76
N GLU A 346 6.20 -14.40 23.77
CA GLU A 346 5.98 -14.71 25.18
C GLU A 346 4.68 -14.10 25.73
N GLN A 347 4.23 -12.97 25.19
CA GLN A 347 2.99 -12.31 25.63
C GLN A 347 1.78 -13.23 25.47
N GLN A 348 0.86 -13.18 26.44
CA GLN A 348 -0.46 -13.79 26.29
C GLN A 348 -1.23 -13.06 25.18
N GLN A 349 -2.23 -13.73 24.62
CA GLN A 349 -3.05 -13.14 23.57
C GLN A 349 -3.96 -12.07 24.19
N GLU A 350 -3.81 -10.84 23.71
CA GLU A 350 -4.56 -9.68 24.15
C GLU A 350 -5.83 -9.49 23.32
N GLU A 351 -6.72 -8.60 23.76
CA GLU A 351 -7.89 -8.23 22.97
C GLU A 351 -7.44 -7.49 21.71
N CYS A 352 -8.10 -7.78 20.59
CA CYS A 352 -7.85 -7.02 19.35
C CYS A 352 -8.29 -5.57 19.54
N PRO A 353 -7.50 -4.59 19.13
CA PRO A 353 -7.93 -3.19 19.13
C PRO A 353 -9.14 -2.99 18.20
N ASP A 354 -9.88 -1.91 18.44
CA ASP A 354 -10.98 -1.53 17.52
C ASP A 354 -10.41 -0.97 16.23
N LEU A 355 -10.60 -1.74 15.15
CA LEU A 355 -10.14 -1.42 13.80
C LEU A 355 -11.28 -0.95 12.87
N ASN A 356 -12.49 -0.71 13.38
CA ASN A 356 -13.63 -0.36 12.54
C ASN A 356 -13.40 0.96 11.77
N GLY A 357 -12.82 1.96 12.41
CA GLY A 357 -12.49 3.26 11.79
C GLY A 357 -11.51 3.14 10.63
N VAL A 358 -10.59 2.18 10.69
CA VAL A 358 -9.55 1.92 9.67
C VAL A 358 -9.92 0.76 8.75
N SER A 359 -11.17 0.32 8.72
CA SER A 359 -11.68 -0.57 7.69
C SER A 359 -11.93 0.20 6.39
N TRP A 360 -12.00 -0.49 5.24
CA TRP A 360 -12.37 0.18 3.98
C TRP A 360 -13.75 0.84 4.06
N GLU A 361 -14.67 0.34 4.86
CA GLU A 361 -15.95 1.00 5.10
C GLU A 361 -15.77 2.29 5.89
N GLY A 362 -15.01 2.27 6.98
CA GLY A 362 -14.68 3.45 7.79
C GLY A 362 -14.01 4.52 6.94
N ILE A 363 -12.93 4.17 6.25
CA ILE A 363 -12.20 5.07 5.33
C ILE A 363 -13.14 5.66 4.26
N SER A 364 -14.03 4.84 3.69
CA SER A 364 -14.98 5.31 2.67
C SER A 364 -15.95 6.35 3.23
N ARG A 365 -16.43 6.20 4.47
CA ARG A 365 -17.27 7.19 5.16
C ARG A 365 -16.52 8.48 5.43
N THR A 366 -15.30 8.39 5.96
CA THR A 366 -14.45 9.56 6.22
C THR A 366 -14.21 10.37 4.95
N VAL A 367 -13.89 9.72 3.82
CA VAL A 367 -13.71 10.41 2.53
C VAL A 367 -14.99 11.11 2.08
N LEU A 368 -16.17 10.52 2.28
CA LEU A 368 -17.44 11.16 1.94
C LEU A 368 -17.76 12.36 2.84
N GLU A 369 -17.51 12.25 4.14
CA GLU A 369 -17.71 13.35 5.11
C GLU A 369 -16.83 14.57 4.82
N MET A 370 -15.61 14.36 4.31
CA MET A 370 -14.71 15.44 3.90
C MET A 370 -15.26 16.32 2.77
N ILE A 371 -16.16 15.77 1.96
CA ILE A 371 -16.61 16.40 0.73
C ILE A 371 -18.09 16.81 0.75
N THR A 372 -18.83 16.45 1.79
CA THR A 372 -20.18 16.96 2.06
C THR A 372 -20.14 18.27 2.80
#